data_f7c20810ec3dcea3cdfde4407b9bfad7
#
_entry.id   f7c20810ec3dcea3cdfde4407b9bfad7
#
_cell.length_a   1.000
_cell.length_b   1.000
_cell.length_c   1.000
_cell.angle_alpha   90.00
_cell.angle_beta   90.00
_cell.angle_gamma   90.00
#
_symmetry.space_group_name_H-M   'P 1'
#
loop_
_entity.id
_entity.type
_entity.pdbx_description
1 polymer ?
#
loop_
_entity_poly.entity_id
_entity_poly.type
_entity_poly.pdbx_seq_one_letter_code
_entity_poly.pdbx_strand_id
1 'polypeptide(L)'
;MNNIKRIVLTGGPCAGKTTALIKVIEHFNSLGYQVFTIPEVPTMFSQAGMNYLTPNKALFYEGEKATLEVQLALEDKFMRMAEACEQPAIIVCDRGTMDISAYMKPEMWQDITQAVGTDTQRLRDDRYDAVLHLVSAADGAERYYTTANNRERTEGLELARMLDKKIINAWTGHPHLRVINNDDDFDRKINRVVKEISNVLGLPQPIENERKYIVEVTGTMADYTETDITQTYLASEPGNEVRLRKREWQGNRVNVHTTTKRISPTEEIVVERQVSNNLYESLLQQA
;
A
#
# COMPACT_ATOMS: atom_id res chain seq x y z
N MET A 1 25.88 1.83 10.26
CA MET A 1 25.22 2.44 9.08
C MET A 1 23.74 2.42 9.36
N ASN A 2 23.07 3.56 9.31
CA ASN A 2 21.62 3.62 9.46
C ASN A 2 20.98 2.84 8.31
N ASN A 3 20.17 1.83 8.63
CA ASN A 3 19.46 1.04 7.62
C ASN A 3 18.26 1.85 7.11
N ILE A 4 18.52 2.79 6.19
CA ILE A 4 17.49 3.65 5.61
C ILE A 4 16.61 2.81 4.69
N LYS A 5 15.29 2.92 4.86
CA LYS A 5 14.31 2.25 4.01
C LYS A 5 13.59 3.24 3.12
N ARG A 6 13.47 2.89 1.82
CA ARG A 6 12.70 3.63 0.84
C ARG A 6 11.41 2.87 0.53
N ILE A 7 10.28 3.48 0.83
CA ILE A 7 8.96 2.85 0.79
C ILE A 7 8.05 3.66 -0.11
N VAL A 8 7.34 2.98 -1.00
CA VAL A 8 6.32 3.60 -1.86
C VAL A 8 4.94 3.45 -1.24
N LEU A 9 4.19 4.55 -1.15
CA LEU A 9 2.75 4.55 -0.98
C LEU A 9 2.10 4.79 -2.34
N THR A 10 1.43 3.79 -2.88
CA THR A 10 0.76 3.88 -4.18
C THR A 10 -0.71 3.47 -4.08
N GLY A 11 -1.43 3.56 -5.17
CA GLY A 11 -2.83 3.21 -5.29
C GLY A 11 -3.61 4.22 -6.13
N GLY A 12 -4.80 3.82 -6.54
CA GLY A 12 -5.69 4.61 -7.38
C GLY A 12 -6.21 5.89 -6.73
N PRO A 13 -7.12 6.59 -7.44
CA PRO A 13 -7.83 7.75 -6.89
C PRO A 13 -8.59 7.39 -5.61
N CYS A 14 -8.65 8.31 -4.64
CA CYS A 14 -9.34 8.13 -3.36
C CYS A 14 -8.90 6.89 -2.53
N ALA A 15 -7.66 6.42 -2.71
CA ALA A 15 -7.13 5.29 -1.94
C ALA A 15 -6.78 5.63 -0.48
N GLY A 16 -6.69 6.93 -0.13
CA GLY A 16 -6.32 7.40 1.21
C GLY A 16 -4.83 7.63 1.40
N LYS A 17 -4.04 7.72 0.32
CA LYS A 17 -2.57 7.93 0.38
C LYS A 17 -2.15 9.13 1.21
N THR A 18 -2.77 10.30 0.98
CA THR A 18 -2.43 11.53 1.71
C THR A 18 -2.67 11.40 3.22
N THR A 19 -3.78 10.77 3.62
CA THR A 19 -4.08 10.52 5.03
C THR A 19 -3.10 9.52 5.63
N ALA A 20 -2.78 8.46 4.88
CA ALA A 20 -1.77 7.49 5.29
C ALA A 20 -0.40 8.14 5.49
N LEU A 21 0.02 9.02 4.57
CA LEU A 21 1.29 9.72 4.64
C LEU A 21 1.38 10.60 5.91
N ILE A 22 0.33 11.36 6.22
CA ILE A 22 0.27 12.17 7.45
C ILE A 22 0.44 11.28 8.67
N LYS A 23 -0.31 10.18 8.74
CA LYS A 23 -0.24 9.25 9.88
C LYS A 23 1.12 8.58 10.03
N VAL A 24 1.76 8.23 8.91
CA VAL A 24 3.12 7.68 8.87
C VAL A 24 4.12 8.69 9.44
N ILE A 25 4.06 9.95 8.99
CA ILE A 25 4.93 11.03 9.49
C ILE A 25 4.77 11.20 11.00
N GLU A 26 3.54 11.33 11.49
CA GLU A 26 3.24 11.49 12.91
C GLU A 26 3.79 10.32 13.74
N HIS A 27 3.49 9.09 13.32
CA HIS A 27 3.87 7.90 14.05
C HIS A 27 5.38 7.73 14.12
N PHE A 28 6.09 7.77 12.99
CA PHE A 28 7.53 7.51 12.99
C PHE A 28 8.35 8.66 13.54
N ASN A 29 7.89 9.91 13.41
CA ASN A 29 8.50 11.05 14.12
C ASN A 29 8.38 10.87 15.64
N SER A 30 7.25 10.37 16.16
CA SER A 30 7.08 10.10 17.59
C SER A 30 8.02 9.00 18.11
N LEU A 31 8.49 8.12 17.23
CA LEU A 31 9.49 7.10 17.52
C LEU A 31 10.94 7.57 17.32
N GLY A 32 11.16 8.86 17.01
CA GLY A 32 12.48 9.45 16.82
C GLY A 32 13.09 9.25 15.43
N TYR A 33 12.30 8.82 14.44
CA TYR A 33 12.75 8.76 13.05
C TYR A 33 12.67 10.12 12.37
N GLN A 34 13.62 10.41 11.49
CA GLN A 34 13.45 11.45 10.47
C GLN A 34 12.66 10.86 9.28
N VAL A 35 11.48 11.38 9.05
CA VAL A 35 10.66 10.96 7.90
C VAL A 35 10.83 11.96 6.76
N PHE A 36 11.41 11.50 5.66
CA PHE A 36 11.45 12.24 4.41
C PHE A 36 10.30 11.80 3.51
N THR A 37 9.62 12.76 2.89
CA THR A 37 8.54 12.47 1.93
C THR A 37 8.89 13.00 0.57
N ILE A 38 8.74 12.16 -0.44
CA ILE A 38 8.90 12.57 -1.84
C ILE A 38 7.51 12.82 -2.42
N PRO A 39 7.22 14.05 -2.87
CA PRO A 39 5.92 14.41 -3.38
C PRO A 39 5.62 13.73 -4.72
N GLU A 40 4.34 13.61 -5.06
CA GLU A 40 3.87 13.14 -6.36
C GLU A 40 4.35 14.08 -7.48
N VAL A 41 5.33 13.64 -8.28
CA VAL A 41 5.97 14.47 -9.33
C VAL A 41 4.96 14.92 -10.41
N PRO A 42 4.02 14.07 -10.90
CA PRO A 42 2.99 14.53 -11.83
C PRO A 42 2.17 15.72 -11.30
N THR A 43 1.84 15.73 -10.01
CA THR A 43 1.12 16.85 -9.39
C THR A 43 1.96 18.13 -9.40
N MET A 44 3.27 18.04 -9.12
CA MET A 44 4.18 19.20 -9.21
C MET A 44 4.20 19.79 -10.62
N PHE A 45 4.28 18.96 -11.64
CA PHE A 45 4.29 19.40 -13.03
C PHE A 45 2.94 19.95 -13.48
N SER A 46 1.83 19.35 -13.06
CA SER A 46 0.48 19.88 -13.33
C SER A 46 0.30 21.29 -12.72
N GLN A 47 0.77 21.49 -11.50
CA GLN A 47 0.74 22.82 -10.86
C GLN A 47 1.66 23.83 -11.58
N ALA A 48 2.71 23.36 -12.25
CA ALA A 48 3.60 24.18 -13.07
C ALA A 48 3.08 24.38 -14.51
N GLY A 49 1.89 23.84 -14.87
CA GLY A 49 1.25 24.05 -16.16
C GLY A 49 1.32 22.86 -17.13
N MET A 50 1.89 21.71 -16.73
CA MET A 50 1.85 20.51 -17.56
C MET A 50 0.43 19.91 -17.54
N ASN A 51 -0.10 19.65 -18.74
CA ASN A 51 -1.38 18.94 -18.90
C ASN A 51 -1.14 17.54 -19.46
N TYR A 52 -1.27 16.51 -18.60
CA TYR A 52 -1.11 15.11 -19.00
C TYR A 52 -2.29 14.57 -19.85
N LEU A 53 -3.40 15.31 -19.96
CA LEU A 53 -4.50 14.99 -20.87
C LEU A 53 -4.32 15.64 -22.26
N THR A 54 -3.11 16.14 -22.56
CA THR A 54 -2.81 16.76 -23.85
C THR A 54 -2.97 15.79 -25.01
N PRO A 55 -3.55 16.18 -26.16
CA PRO A 55 -3.51 15.38 -27.38
C PRO A 55 -2.15 15.40 -28.07
N ASN A 56 -1.24 16.29 -27.67
CA ASN A 56 0.12 16.38 -28.21
C ASN A 56 1.00 15.25 -27.66
N LYS A 57 1.21 14.22 -28.49
CA LYS A 57 1.99 13.04 -28.09
C LYS A 57 3.44 13.34 -27.73
N ALA A 58 4.07 14.33 -28.39
CA ALA A 58 5.44 14.72 -28.10
C ALA A 58 5.53 15.40 -26.72
N LEU A 59 4.59 16.29 -26.41
CA LEU A 59 4.51 16.95 -25.10
C LEU A 59 4.22 15.93 -24.00
N PHE A 60 3.31 14.97 -24.24
CA PHE A 60 3.02 13.89 -23.31
C PHE A 60 4.26 13.03 -23.03
N TYR A 61 4.98 12.62 -24.09
CA TYR A 61 6.22 11.86 -23.97
C TYR A 61 7.30 12.58 -23.14
N GLU A 62 7.56 13.84 -23.45
CA GLU A 62 8.55 14.64 -22.72
C GLU A 62 8.12 14.87 -21.25
N GLY A 63 6.81 15.07 -21.00
CA GLY A 63 6.27 15.19 -19.65
C GLY A 63 6.48 13.93 -18.82
N GLU A 64 6.18 12.76 -19.36
CA GLU A 64 6.34 11.47 -18.67
C GLU A 64 7.83 11.11 -18.47
N LYS A 65 8.68 11.40 -19.47
CA LYS A 65 10.12 11.23 -19.34
C LYS A 65 10.69 12.13 -18.25
N ALA A 66 10.33 13.42 -18.25
CA ALA A 66 10.74 14.36 -17.23
C ALA A 66 10.22 13.94 -15.84
N THR A 67 9.01 13.38 -15.75
CA THR A 67 8.46 12.83 -14.52
C THR A 67 9.37 11.73 -13.97
N LEU A 68 9.80 10.79 -14.80
CA LEU A 68 10.72 9.73 -14.37
C LEU A 68 12.09 10.29 -13.94
N GLU A 69 12.66 11.19 -14.72
CA GLU A 69 13.97 11.79 -14.42
C GLU A 69 13.95 12.55 -13.09
N VAL A 70 12.90 13.35 -12.85
CA VAL A 70 12.74 14.12 -11.60
C VAL A 70 12.46 13.20 -10.41
N GLN A 71 11.62 12.17 -10.58
CA GLN A 71 11.37 11.15 -9.54
C GLN A 71 12.69 10.52 -9.10
N LEU A 72 13.50 10.05 -10.04
CA LEU A 72 14.81 9.44 -9.77
C LEU A 72 15.75 10.43 -9.05
N ALA A 73 15.82 11.67 -9.55
CA ALA A 73 16.68 12.69 -8.98
C ALA A 73 16.28 13.05 -7.54
N LEU A 74 14.98 13.22 -7.27
CA LEU A 74 14.48 13.50 -5.92
C LEU A 74 14.81 12.34 -4.96
N GLU A 75 14.49 11.11 -5.35
CA GLU A 75 14.76 9.94 -4.53
C GLU A 75 16.25 9.80 -4.17
N ASP A 76 17.14 10.04 -5.13
CA ASP A 76 18.59 9.95 -4.90
C ASP A 76 19.09 11.10 -4.02
N LYS A 77 18.52 12.29 -4.13
CA LYS A 77 18.87 13.43 -3.25
C LYS A 77 18.38 13.20 -1.83
N PHE A 78 17.14 12.74 -1.66
CA PHE A 78 16.58 12.44 -0.35
C PHE A 78 17.31 11.26 0.33
N MET A 79 17.79 10.27 -0.44
CA MET A 79 18.65 9.21 0.10
C MET A 79 19.93 9.79 0.72
N ARG A 80 20.62 10.68 0.01
CA ARG A 80 21.83 11.35 0.54
C ARG A 80 21.55 12.20 1.77
N MET A 81 20.38 12.85 1.80
CA MET A 81 19.94 13.62 2.98
C MET A 81 19.68 12.68 4.17
N ALA A 82 19.02 11.55 3.93
CA ALA A 82 18.78 10.54 4.95
C ALA A 82 20.07 9.90 5.48
N GLU A 83 21.06 9.66 4.61
CA GLU A 83 22.40 9.17 4.97
C GLU A 83 23.16 10.13 5.88
N ALA A 84 22.90 11.44 5.74
CA ALA A 84 23.53 12.48 6.55
C ALA A 84 22.83 12.73 7.90
N CYS A 85 21.69 12.07 8.17
CA CYS A 85 21.00 12.19 9.45
C CYS A 85 21.71 11.42 10.57
N GLU A 86 21.75 12.02 11.75
CA GLU A 86 22.24 11.35 12.96
C GLU A 86 21.21 10.34 13.51
N GLN A 87 19.92 10.68 13.43
CA GLN A 87 18.82 9.79 13.83
C GLN A 87 18.45 8.79 12.71
N PRO A 88 17.75 7.69 13.04
CA PRO A 88 17.21 6.80 12.06
C PRO A 88 16.31 7.54 11.05
N ALA A 89 16.38 7.22 9.78
CA ALA A 89 15.62 7.90 8.74
C ALA A 89 14.86 6.91 7.86
N ILE A 90 13.71 7.33 7.36
CA ILE A 90 12.91 6.63 6.33
C ILE A 90 12.55 7.60 5.22
N ILE A 91 12.43 7.07 4.01
CA ILE A 91 11.97 7.81 2.83
C ILE A 91 10.64 7.20 2.39
N VAL A 92 9.61 8.02 2.31
CA VAL A 92 8.27 7.61 1.86
C VAL A 92 7.93 8.39 0.59
N CYS A 93 7.75 7.65 -0.50
CA CYS A 93 7.42 8.22 -1.80
C CYS A 93 5.88 8.22 -1.98
N ASP A 94 5.28 9.39 -2.20
CA ASP A 94 3.90 9.47 -2.69
C ASP A 94 3.92 9.17 -4.19
N ARG A 95 3.67 7.93 -4.53
CA ARG A 95 3.95 7.21 -5.78
C ARG A 95 5.43 6.92 -6.01
N GLY A 96 5.68 5.91 -6.82
CA GLY A 96 7.01 5.51 -7.24
C GLY A 96 7.11 5.40 -8.76
N THR A 97 8.29 5.01 -9.22
CA THR A 97 8.64 4.97 -10.66
C THR A 97 7.67 4.14 -11.50
N MET A 98 7.19 3.00 -10.99
CA MET A 98 6.29 2.14 -11.75
C MET A 98 4.87 2.67 -11.89
N ASP A 99 4.44 3.62 -11.04
CA ASP A 99 3.15 4.30 -11.20
C ASP A 99 3.07 5.01 -12.56
N ILE A 100 4.19 5.56 -13.04
CA ILE A 100 4.29 6.26 -14.33
C ILE A 100 3.92 5.33 -15.48
N SER A 101 4.40 4.09 -15.45
CA SER A 101 4.13 3.09 -16.49
C SER A 101 2.65 2.72 -16.63
N ALA A 102 1.85 2.89 -15.57
CA ALA A 102 0.41 2.57 -15.57
C ALA A 102 -0.42 3.49 -16.48
N TYR A 103 0.10 4.67 -16.81
CA TYR A 103 -0.59 5.69 -17.60
C TYR A 103 -0.23 5.71 -19.08
N MET A 104 0.68 4.83 -19.52
CA MET A 104 1.13 4.77 -20.90
C MET A 104 1.12 3.35 -21.47
N LYS A 105 1.42 3.25 -22.77
CA LYS A 105 1.59 1.95 -23.43
C LYS A 105 2.96 1.36 -23.10
N PRO A 106 3.09 0.02 -23.10
CA PRO A 106 4.37 -0.65 -22.81
C PRO A 106 5.53 -0.20 -23.70
N GLU A 107 5.27 0.05 -24.98
CA GLU A 107 6.29 0.47 -25.93
C GLU A 107 6.87 1.85 -25.56
N MET A 108 6.00 2.80 -25.19
CA MET A 108 6.42 4.13 -24.74
C MET A 108 7.20 4.05 -23.43
N TRP A 109 6.80 3.21 -22.50
CA TRP A 109 7.52 2.98 -21.26
C TRP A 109 8.93 2.45 -21.52
N GLN A 110 9.06 1.49 -22.44
CA GLN A 110 10.35 0.95 -22.85
C GLN A 110 11.25 2.02 -23.47
N ASP A 111 10.72 2.85 -24.36
CA ASP A 111 11.44 3.95 -24.98
C ASP A 111 11.93 4.97 -23.94
N ILE A 112 11.06 5.36 -22.99
CA ILE A 112 11.40 6.30 -21.91
C ILE A 112 12.48 5.72 -21.01
N THR A 113 12.34 4.48 -20.55
CA THR A 113 13.35 3.86 -19.67
C THR A 113 14.71 3.72 -20.35
N GLN A 114 14.72 3.37 -21.63
CA GLN A 114 15.95 3.33 -22.43
C GLN A 114 16.57 4.73 -22.60
N ALA A 115 15.77 5.76 -22.87
CA ALA A 115 16.23 7.14 -23.01
C ALA A 115 16.83 7.69 -21.71
N VAL A 116 16.29 7.28 -20.55
CA VAL A 116 16.81 7.66 -19.22
C VAL A 116 18.00 6.78 -18.77
N GLY A 117 18.30 5.71 -19.50
CA GLY A 117 19.43 4.81 -19.22
C GLY A 117 19.15 3.79 -18.10
N THR A 118 17.90 3.35 -17.97
CA THR A 118 17.46 2.39 -16.97
C THR A 118 16.53 1.33 -17.58
N ASP A 119 15.97 0.45 -16.75
CA ASP A 119 15.03 -0.59 -17.14
C ASP A 119 13.97 -0.84 -16.05
N THR A 120 12.91 -1.51 -16.44
CA THR A 120 11.77 -1.83 -15.53
C THR A 120 12.20 -2.61 -14.29
N GLN A 121 13.13 -3.56 -14.41
CA GLN A 121 13.57 -4.38 -13.30
C GLN A 121 14.25 -3.53 -12.23
N ARG A 122 15.21 -2.70 -12.63
CA ARG A 122 15.90 -1.79 -11.70
C ARG A 122 14.96 -0.82 -11.03
N LEU A 123 14.01 -0.27 -11.79
CA LEU A 123 13.03 0.69 -11.30
C LEU A 123 12.03 0.07 -10.32
N ARG A 124 11.64 -1.20 -10.55
CA ARG A 124 10.67 -1.90 -9.74
C ARG A 124 11.31 -2.64 -8.58
N ASP A 125 12.32 -3.49 -8.84
CA ASP A 125 12.75 -4.51 -7.89
C ASP A 125 13.91 -4.05 -7.01
N ASP A 126 14.82 -3.23 -7.54
CA ASP A 126 16.06 -2.86 -6.85
C ASP A 126 15.98 -1.51 -6.12
N ARG A 127 14.96 -0.70 -6.43
CA ARG A 127 14.93 0.69 -5.98
C ARG A 127 14.24 0.88 -4.63
N TYR A 128 13.28 0.04 -4.28
CA TYR A 128 12.45 0.21 -3.10
C TYR A 128 12.49 -1.00 -2.18
N ASP A 129 12.50 -0.76 -0.86
CA ASP A 129 12.44 -1.81 0.14
C ASP A 129 11.04 -2.40 0.30
N ALA A 130 10.01 -1.60 0.06
CA ALA A 130 8.61 -2.04 0.04
C ALA A 130 7.73 -1.11 -0.79
N VAL A 131 6.64 -1.68 -1.31
CA VAL A 131 5.58 -0.97 -2.02
C VAL A 131 4.25 -1.30 -1.35
N LEU A 132 3.58 -0.28 -0.84
CA LEU A 132 2.28 -0.39 -0.20
C LEU A 132 1.21 0.17 -1.15
N HIS A 133 0.45 -0.72 -1.77
CA HIS A 133 -0.65 -0.37 -2.65
C HIS A 133 -1.95 -0.26 -1.84
N LEU A 134 -2.45 0.95 -1.67
CA LEU A 134 -3.73 1.21 -1.04
C LEU A 134 -4.83 1.11 -2.12
N VAL A 135 -5.73 0.16 -1.96
CA VAL A 135 -6.85 -0.03 -2.90
C VAL A 135 -7.76 1.19 -2.89
N SER A 136 -8.15 1.65 -4.08
CA SER A 136 -9.07 2.79 -4.25
C SER A 136 -10.39 2.55 -3.52
N ALA A 137 -10.97 3.62 -2.95
CA ALA A 137 -12.32 3.57 -2.39
C ALA A 137 -13.39 3.23 -3.46
N ALA A 138 -13.07 3.33 -4.74
CA ALA A 138 -13.93 2.88 -5.82
C ALA A 138 -14.15 1.35 -5.84
N ASP A 139 -13.34 0.59 -5.08
CA ASP A 139 -13.46 -0.86 -4.94
C ASP A 139 -13.66 -1.22 -3.46
N GLY A 140 -14.90 -1.57 -3.09
CA GLY A 140 -15.29 -2.01 -1.74
C GLY A 140 -15.56 -0.89 -0.72
N ALA A 141 -15.44 0.39 -1.09
CA ALA A 141 -15.74 1.53 -0.22
C ALA A 141 -16.36 2.71 -0.99
N GLU A 142 -17.20 2.42 -1.95
CA GLU A 142 -17.74 3.39 -2.95
C GLU A 142 -18.41 4.59 -2.30
N ARG A 143 -19.05 4.40 -1.14
CA ARG A 143 -19.70 5.50 -0.38
C ARG A 143 -18.73 6.61 0.05
N TYR A 144 -17.43 6.30 0.10
CA TYR A 144 -16.38 7.26 0.46
C TYR A 144 -15.64 7.79 -0.76
N TYR A 145 -15.98 7.31 -1.96
CA TYR A 145 -15.38 7.83 -3.18
C TYR A 145 -15.93 9.22 -3.45
N THR A 146 -15.06 10.22 -3.45
CA THR A 146 -15.43 11.62 -3.73
C THR A 146 -14.45 12.26 -4.70
N THR A 147 -14.97 13.01 -5.66
CA THR A 147 -14.18 13.85 -6.56
C THR A 147 -14.00 15.27 -6.03
N ALA A 148 -14.68 15.63 -4.93
CA ALA A 148 -14.72 17.00 -4.41
C ALA A 148 -13.39 17.49 -3.80
N ASN A 149 -12.55 16.58 -3.34
CA ASN A 149 -11.30 16.91 -2.64
C ASN A 149 -10.11 17.17 -3.58
N ASN A 150 -10.26 16.93 -4.89
CA ASN A 150 -9.24 17.22 -5.88
C ASN A 150 -9.93 17.65 -7.19
N ARG A 151 -9.75 18.92 -7.59
CA ARG A 151 -10.34 19.50 -8.80
C ARG A 151 -9.85 18.83 -10.11
N GLU A 152 -8.77 18.09 -10.05
CA GLU A 152 -8.21 17.35 -11.19
C GLU A 152 -8.84 15.97 -11.37
N ARG A 153 -9.72 15.52 -10.44
CA ARG A 153 -10.37 14.21 -10.52
C ARG A 153 -11.69 14.31 -11.29
N THR A 154 -11.63 13.86 -12.52
CA THR A 154 -12.79 13.74 -13.42
C THR A 154 -13.24 12.30 -13.62
N GLU A 155 -12.52 11.35 -12.98
CA GLU A 155 -12.75 9.93 -13.24
C GLU A 155 -14.00 9.41 -12.52
N GLY A 156 -14.86 8.71 -13.25
CA GLY A 156 -15.92 7.90 -12.68
C GLY A 156 -15.36 6.66 -11.96
N LEU A 157 -16.21 5.99 -11.17
CA LEU A 157 -15.82 4.80 -10.38
C LEU A 157 -15.13 3.71 -11.22
N GLU A 158 -15.60 3.46 -12.44
CA GLU A 158 -15.04 2.42 -13.30
C GLU A 158 -13.63 2.75 -13.79
N LEU A 159 -13.41 4.02 -14.17
CA LEU A 159 -12.08 4.48 -14.56
C LEU A 159 -11.10 4.42 -13.38
N ALA A 160 -11.57 4.79 -12.18
CA ALA A 160 -10.77 4.71 -10.97
C ALA A 160 -10.36 3.25 -10.65
N ARG A 161 -11.29 2.29 -10.76
CA ARG A 161 -11.00 0.86 -10.62
C ARG A 161 -10.00 0.36 -11.68
N MET A 162 -10.18 0.80 -12.92
CA MET A 162 -9.28 0.43 -14.01
C MET A 162 -7.85 0.96 -13.77
N LEU A 163 -7.71 2.22 -13.34
CA LEU A 163 -6.43 2.83 -13.01
C LEU A 163 -5.78 2.13 -11.82
N ASP A 164 -6.55 1.83 -10.78
CA ASP A 164 -6.06 1.09 -9.60
C ASP A 164 -5.49 -0.27 -10.00
N LYS A 165 -6.20 -1.02 -10.87
CA LYS A 165 -5.72 -2.30 -11.42
C LYS A 165 -4.46 -2.14 -12.28
N LYS A 166 -4.35 -1.09 -13.07
CA LYS A 166 -3.13 -0.83 -13.86
C LYS A 166 -1.93 -0.55 -12.96
N ILE A 167 -2.13 0.23 -11.91
CA ILE A 167 -1.08 0.57 -10.95
C ILE A 167 -0.61 -0.69 -10.21
N ILE A 168 -1.52 -1.50 -9.67
CA ILE A 168 -1.11 -2.74 -8.99
C ILE A 168 -0.39 -3.70 -9.94
N ASN A 169 -0.84 -3.80 -11.20
CA ASN A 169 -0.19 -4.63 -12.21
C ASN A 169 1.24 -4.14 -12.53
N ALA A 170 1.47 -2.83 -12.57
CA ALA A 170 2.79 -2.24 -12.80
C ALA A 170 3.79 -2.63 -11.69
N TRP A 171 3.31 -2.77 -10.45
CA TRP A 171 4.11 -3.19 -9.30
C TRP A 171 4.15 -4.69 -9.07
N THR A 172 3.33 -5.47 -9.78
CA THR A 172 3.33 -6.94 -9.65
C THR A 172 4.70 -7.50 -10.02
N GLY A 173 5.26 -8.31 -9.13
CA GLY A 173 6.62 -8.84 -9.22
C GLY A 173 7.60 -8.20 -8.22
N HIS A 174 7.30 -7.03 -7.65
CA HIS A 174 8.10 -6.49 -6.57
C HIS A 174 8.07 -7.42 -5.34
N PRO A 175 9.22 -7.82 -4.75
CA PRO A 175 9.28 -8.85 -3.70
C PRO A 175 8.53 -8.47 -2.43
N HIS A 176 8.42 -7.18 -2.14
CA HIS A 176 7.72 -6.64 -0.97
C HIS A 176 6.51 -5.79 -1.34
N LEU A 177 5.74 -6.19 -2.35
CA LEU A 177 4.44 -5.58 -2.64
C LEU A 177 3.42 -6.01 -1.57
N ARG A 178 2.75 -5.03 -0.95
CA ARG A 178 1.67 -5.21 0.02
C ARG A 178 0.43 -4.49 -0.47
N VAL A 179 -0.69 -5.20 -0.50
CA VAL A 179 -1.98 -4.64 -0.90
C VAL A 179 -2.82 -4.37 0.34
N ILE A 180 -3.14 -3.11 0.56
CA ILE A 180 -3.96 -2.62 1.67
C ILE A 180 -5.37 -2.38 1.14
N ASN A 181 -6.26 -3.32 1.36
CA ASN A 181 -7.63 -3.33 0.85
C ASN A 181 -8.60 -2.51 1.75
N ASN A 182 -9.89 -2.49 1.35
CA ASN A 182 -10.97 -1.77 2.03
C ASN A 182 -11.84 -2.68 2.93
N ASP A 183 -11.31 -3.81 3.40
CA ASP A 183 -12.07 -4.80 4.19
C ASP A 183 -12.42 -4.33 5.59
N ASP A 184 -11.69 -3.37 6.11
CA ASP A 184 -11.90 -2.76 7.41
C ASP A 184 -12.38 -1.30 7.27
N ASP A 185 -12.70 -0.67 8.42
CA ASP A 185 -12.88 0.78 8.44
C ASP A 185 -11.61 1.53 8.03
N PHE A 186 -11.78 2.80 7.69
CA PHE A 186 -10.71 3.62 7.15
C PHE A 186 -9.53 3.78 8.12
N ASP A 187 -9.80 3.92 9.43
CA ASP A 187 -8.74 4.09 10.43
C ASP A 187 -7.90 2.81 10.56
N ARG A 188 -8.54 1.65 10.55
CA ARG A 188 -7.83 0.36 10.53
C ARG A 188 -7.02 0.17 9.26
N LYS A 189 -7.56 0.58 8.11
CA LYS A 189 -6.81 0.59 6.85
C LYS A 189 -5.52 1.40 6.98
N ILE A 190 -5.61 2.62 7.52
CA ILE A 190 -4.44 3.49 7.73
C ILE A 190 -3.47 2.90 8.76
N ASN A 191 -3.97 2.32 9.84
CA ASN A 191 -3.12 1.65 10.84
C ASN A 191 -2.38 0.44 10.25
N ARG A 192 -2.98 -0.29 9.28
CA ARG A 192 -2.27 -1.36 8.55
C ARG A 192 -1.08 -0.82 7.75
N VAL A 193 -1.17 0.38 7.17
CA VAL A 193 -0.03 1.02 6.50
C VAL A 193 1.12 1.23 7.48
N VAL A 194 0.85 1.80 8.65
CA VAL A 194 1.86 2.01 9.71
C VAL A 194 2.47 0.67 10.15
N LYS A 195 1.62 -0.35 10.36
CA LYS A 195 2.06 -1.70 10.74
C LYS A 195 3.00 -2.32 9.70
N GLU A 196 2.66 -2.23 8.41
CA GLU A 196 3.50 -2.77 7.34
C GLU A 196 4.85 -2.04 7.24
N ILE A 197 4.88 -0.72 7.42
CA ILE A 197 6.14 0.04 7.47
C ILE A 197 6.97 -0.38 8.70
N SER A 198 6.35 -0.54 9.87
CA SER A 198 7.03 -1.03 11.08
C SER A 198 7.65 -2.41 10.85
N ASN A 199 6.94 -3.31 10.14
CA ASN A 199 7.47 -4.62 9.75
C ASN A 199 8.72 -4.51 8.86
N VAL A 200 8.70 -3.62 7.87
CA VAL A 200 9.84 -3.37 6.96
C VAL A 200 11.05 -2.82 7.71
N LEU A 201 10.80 -2.01 8.73
CA LEU A 201 11.84 -1.44 9.61
C LEU A 201 12.34 -2.43 10.67
N GLY A 202 11.69 -3.58 10.84
CA GLY A 202 12.01 -4.55 11.88
C GLY A 202 11.65 -4.06 13.30
N LEU A 203 10.72 -3.11 13.40
CA LEU A 203 10.26 -2.60 14.68
C LEU A 203 9.31 -3.60 15.36
N PRO A 204 9.31 -3.65 16.70
CA PRO A 204 8.33 -4.42 17.44
C PRO A 204 6.93 -3.97 17.05
N GLN A 205 6.02 -4.94 16.85
CA GLN A 205 4.63 -4.61 16.60
C GLN A 205 4.04 -3.90 17.82
N PRO A 206 3.16 -2.91 17.63
CA PRO A 206 2.41 -2.34 18.73
C PRO A 206 1.70 -3.45 19.51
N ILE A 207 1.80 -3.42 20.83
CA ILE A 207 1.06 -4.36 21.68
C ILE A 207 -0.42 -4.02 21.53
N GLU A 208 -1.19 -4.88 20.87
CA GLU A 208 -2.63 -4.77 20.84
C GLU A 208 -3.18 -5.23 22.19
N ASN A 209 -3.71 -4.30 22.98
CA ASN A 209 -4.49 -4.62 24.18
C ASN A 209 -5.92 -4.97 23.74
N GLU A 210 -6.21 -6.26 23.58
CA GLU A 210 -7.54 -6.75 23.26
C GLU A 210 -8.35 -6.98 24.54
N ARG A 211 -9.56 -6.43 24.60
CA ARG A 211 -10.53 -6.73 25.65
C ARG A 211 -11.78 -7.35 25.00
N LYS A 212 -12.16 -8.52 25.49
CA LYS A 212 -13.38 -9.19 25.05
C LYS A 212 -14.51 -8.91 26.02
N TYR A 213 -15.66 -8.49 25.47
CA TYR A 213 -16.86 -8.20 26.25
C TYR A 213 -17.98 -9.12 25.79
N ILE A 214 -18.76 -9.59 26.74
CA ILE A 214 -20.05 -10.20 26.43
C ILE A 214 -21.04 -9.04 26.29
N VAL A 215 -21.70 -8.98 25.14
CA VAL A 215 -22.69 -7.93 24.85
C VAL A 215 -24.07 -8.52 24.64
N GLU A 216 -25.11 -7.81 25.12
CA GLU A 216 -26.50 -8.07 24.81
C GLU A 216 -26.96 -7.10 23.73
N VAL A 217 -27.45 -7.63 22.61
CA VAL A 217 -27.96 -6.81 21.51
C VAL A 217 -29.43 -6.50 21.78
N THR A 218 -29.74 -5.24 22.12
CA THR A 218 -31.09 -4.78 22.48
C THR A 218 -31.84 -4.03 21.38
N GLY A 219 -31.29 -3.97 20.15
CA GLY A 219 -31.85 -3.24 19.01
C GLY A 219 -32.03 -4.09 17.75
N THR A 220 -32.56 -3.48 16.70
CA THR A 220 -32.67 -4.12 15.38
C THR A 220 -31.32 -4.06 14.67
N MET A 221 -30.91 -5.17 14.06
CA MET A 221 -29.65 -5.31 13.30
C MET A 221 -29.72 -4.70 11.90
N ALA A 222 -30.72 -3.87 11.59
CA ALA A 222 -30.98 -3.35 10.24
C ALA A 222 -29.88 -2.45 9.69
N ASP A 223 -29.08 -1.85 10.55
CA ASP A 223 -28.02 -0.89 10.17
C ASP A 223 -26.62 -1.52 10.12
N TYR A 224 -26.52 -2.84 10.27
CA TYR A 224 -25.24 -3.55 10.27
C TYR A 224 -25.04 -4.35 8.98
N THR A 225 -23.79 -4.43 8.54
CA THR A 225 -23.41 -5.28 7.43
C THR A 225 -23.08 -6.68 7.97
N GLU A 226 -23.78 -7.69 7.47
CA GLU A 226 -23.51 -9.09 7.78
C GLU A 226 -22.27 -9.56 7.00
N THR A 227 -21.37 -10.26 7.69
CA THR A 227 -20.16 -10.84 7.12
C THR A 227 -20.03 -12.28 7.60
N ASP A 228 -19.97 -13.22 6.66
CA ASP A 228 -19.69 -14.62 6.95
C ASP A 228 -18.19 -14.81 7.23
N ILE A 229 -17.87 -15.39 8.39
CA ILE A 229 -16.50 -15.68 8.79
C ILE A 229 -16.33 -17.18 9.01
N THR A 230 -15.46 -17.81 8.21
CA THR A 230 -15.02 -19.19 8.43
C THR A 230 -13.59 -19.16 8.93
N GLN A 231 -13.30 -19.83 10.05
CA GLN A 231 -11.96 -19.94 10.62
C GLN A 231 -11.59 -21.41 10.79
N THR A 232 -10.43 -21.79 10.25
CA THR A 232 -9.90 -23.15 10.33
C THR A 232 -8.50 -23.09 10.95
N TYR A 233 -8.25 -23.93 11.94
CA TYR A 233 -6.93 -24.09 12.53
C TYR A 233 -6.17 -25.20 11.82
N LEU A 234 -4.92 -24.93 11.48
CA LEU A 234 -4.02 -25.89 10.85
C LEU A 234 -3.18 -26.60 11.92
N ALA A 235 -2.69 -27.77 11.58
CA ALA A 235 -1.73 -28.48 12.43
C ALA A 235 -0.47 -27.60 12.62
N SER A 236 -0.02 -27.44 13.86
CA SER A 236 1.14 -26.62 14.21
C SER A 236 1.89 -27.22 15.40
N GLU A 237 3.15 -26.81 15.56
CA GLU A 237 3.97 -27.22 16.70
C GLU A 237 3.44 -26.65 18.01
N PRO A 238 3.68 -27.32 19.15
CA PRO A 238 3.32 -26.81 20.47
C PRO A 238 3.85 -25.39 20.72
N GLY A 239 2.96 -24.48 21.15
CA GLY A 239 3.28 -23.08 21.36
C GLY A 239 3.10 -22.18 20.15
N ASN A 240 2.79 -22.76 19.00
CA ASN A 240 2.41 -22.02 17.79
C ASN A 240 0.94 -22.28 17.48
N GLU A 241 0.27 -21.29 16.90
CA GLU A 241 -1.06 -21.43 16.35
C GLU A 241 -1.04 -20.95 14.90
N VAL A 242 -1.57 -21.76 13.99
CA VAL A 242 -1.72 -21.40 12.60
C VAL A 242 -3.19 -21.48 12.25
N ARG A 243 -3.74 -20.39 11.72
CA ARG A 243 -5.14 -20.35 11.32
C ARG A 243 -5.36 -19.75 9.95
N LEU A 244 -6.35 -20.25 9.26
CA LEU A 244 -6.90 -19.67 8.05
C LEU A 244 -8.24 -19.03 8.39
N ARG A 245 -8.46 -17.79 7.94
CA ARG A 245 -9.74 -17.09 8.08
C ARG A 245 -10.22 -16.66 6.70
N LYS A 246 -11.44 -17.04 6.36
CA LYS A 246 -12.17 -16.58 5.19
C LYS A 246 -13.26 -15.63 5.66
N ARG A 247 -13.37 -14.46 5.04
CA ARG A 247 -14.48 -13.52 5.22
C ARG A 247 -15.20 -13.36 3.88
N GLU A 248 -16.51 -13.47 3.89
CA GLU A 248 -17.34 -13.31 2.71
C GLU A 248 -18.49 -12.34 3.01
N TRP A 249 -18.67 -11.36 2.12
CA TRP A 249 -19.79 -10.41 2.18
C TRP A 249 -20.10 -9.91 0.77
N GLN A 250 -21.37 -9.86 0.41
CA GLN A 250 -21.83 -9.33 -0.89
C GLN A 250 -21.06 -9.85 -2.11
N GLY A 251 -20.64 -11.12 -2.07
CA GLY A 251 -19.87 -11.74 -3.15
C GLY A 251 -18.36 -11.45 -3.13
N ASN A 252 -17.89 -10.62 -2.20
CA ASN A 252 -16.46 -10.42 -1.98
C ASN A 252 -15.91 -11.46 -1.01
N ARG A 253 -14.69 -11.93 -1.27
CA ARG A 253 -14.01 -12.92 -0.44
C ARG A 253 -12.60 -12.45 -0.11
N VAL A 254 -12.25 -12.51 1.18
CA VAL A 254 -10.90 -12.26 1.67
C VAL A 254 -10.44 -13.44 2.50
N ASN A 255 -9.24 -13.92 2.18
CA ASN A 255 -8.60 -15.01 2.92
C ASN A 255 -7.37 -14.50 3.64
N VAL A 256 -7.23 -14.86 4.90
CA VAL A 256 -6.11 -14.48 5.76
C VAL A 256 -5.48 -15.72 6.36
N HIS A 257 -4.17 -15.82 6.28
CA HIS A 257 -3.35 -16.78 6.99
C HIS A 257 -2.69 -16.08 8.17
N THR A 258 -2.93 -16.57 9.38
CA THR A 258 -2.36 -16.04 10.62
C THR A 258 -1.47 -17.10 11.26
N THR A 259 -0.26 -16.70 11.64
CA THR A 259 0.63 -17.50 12.47
C THR A 259 0.85 -16.75 13.77
N THR A 260 0.53 -17.40 14.90
CA THR A 260 0.78 -16.89 16.25
C THR A 260 1.84 -17.74 16.90
N LYS A 261 2.93 -17.11 17.37
CA LYS A 261 3.98 -17.75 18.14
C LYS A 261 3.99 -17.20 19.55
N ARG A 262 3.71 -18.05 20.54
CA ARG A 262 3.75 -17.65 21.95
C ARG A 262 5.19 -17.59 22.43
N ILE A 263 5.61 -16.41 22.90
CA ILE A 263 6.94 -16.17 23.46
C ILE A 263 6.93 -16.35 24.99
N SER A 264 5.84 -15.90 25.65
CA SER A 264 5.64 -16.03 27.09
C SER A 264 4.14 -16.19 27.37
N PRO A 265 3.71 -16.43 28.63
CA PRO A 265 2.29 -16.48 28.98
C PRO A 265 1.50 -15.21 28.64
N THR A 266 2.18 -14.07 28.53
CA THR A 266 1.58 -12.74 28.30
C THR A 266 2.02 -12.10 26.99
N GLU A 267 2.86 -12.77 26.20
CA GLU A 267 3.45 -12.19 25.00
C GLU A 267 3.42 -13.19 23.85
N GLU A 268 2.92 -12.74 22.71
CA GLU A 268 2.86 -13.52 21.48
C GLU A 268 3.21 -12.66 20.27
N ILE A 269 3.81 -13.28 19.26
CA ILE A 269 4.04 -12.67 17.94
C ILE A 269 2.98 -13.19 17.01
N VAL A 270 2.18 -12.28 16.46
CA VAL A 270 1.14 -12.58 15.48
C VAL A 270 1.57 -12.05 14.12
N VAL A 271 1.59 -12.92 13.12
CA VAL A 271 1.85 -12.56 11.72
C VAL A 271 0.62 -12.90 10.89
N GLU A 272 -0.03 -11.87 10.34
CA GLU A 272 -1.16 -12.02 9.44
C GLU A 272 -0.76 -11.71 7.99
N ARG A 273 -1.20 -12.55 7.06
CA ARG A 273 -0.97 -12.36 5.63
C ARG A 273 -2.24 -12.67 4.86
N GLN A 274 -2.64 -11.76 3.99
CA GLN A 274 -3.67 -12.05 3.02
C GLN A 274 -3.13 -13.06 2.00
N VAL A 275 -3.94 -14.05 1.67
CA VAL A 275 -3.57 -15.12 0.73
C VAL A 275 -4.59 -15.20 -0.41
N SER A 276 -4.12 -15.64 -1.59
CA SER A 276 -5.00 -15.88 -2.73
C SER A 276 -5.98 -17.02 -2.47
N ASN A 277 -7.09 -17.06 -3.20
CA ASN A 277 -8.05 -18.16 -3.11
C ASN A 277 -7.38 -19.51 -3.34
N ASN A 278 -6.51 -19.62 -4.34
CA ASN A 278 -5.82 -20.88 -4.64
C ASN A 278 -4.91 -21.33 -3.50
N LEU A 279 -4.17 -20.40 -2.89
CA LEU A 279 -3.31 -20.72 -1.75
C LEU A 279 -4.14 -21.08 -0.53
N TYR A 280 -5.25 -20.39 -0.27
CA TYR A 280 -6.17 -20.71 0.82
C TYR A 280 -6.71 -22.15 0.69
N GLU A 281 -7.23 -22.53 -0.49
CA GLU A 281 -7.75 -23.88 -0.74
C GLU A 281 -6.64 -24.96 -0.62
N SER A 282 -5.41 -24.66 -1.06
CA SER A 282 -4.27 -25.55 -0.92
C SER A 282 -3.87 -25.76 0.56
N LEU A 283 -3.91 -24.70 1.36
CA LEU A 283 -3.60 -24.77 2.79
C LEU A 283 -4.71 -25.48 3.59
N LEU A 284 -5.98 -25.34 3.19
CA LEU A 284 -7.10 -26.08 3.80
C LEU A 284 -6.95 -27.60 3.73
N GLN A 285 -6.28 -28.12 2.69
CA GLN A 285 -6.01 -29.56 2.56
C GLN A 285 -5.02 -30.08 3.61
N GLN A 286 -4.39 -29.18 4.36
CA GLN A 286 -3.44 -29.53 5.43
C GLN A 286 -4.08 -29.41 6.84
N ALA A 287 -5.40 -29.14 6.91
CA ALA A 287 -6.15 -28.96 8.16
C ALA A 287 -6.56 -30.29 8.80
#